data_0b937965dd6621888dccd32012240c5a
#
_entry.id   0b937965dd6621888dccd32012240c5a
#
_cell.length_a   1.000
_cell.length_b   1.000
_cell.length_c   1.000
_cell.angle_alpha   90.00
_cell.angle_beta   90.00
_cell.angle_gamma   90.00
#
_symmetry.space_group_name_H-M   'P 1'
#
loop_
_entity.id
_entity.type
_entity.pdbx_description
1 polymer ?
#
loop_
_entity_poly.entity_id
_entity_poly.type
_entity_poly.pdbx_seq_one_letter_code
_entity_poly.pdbx_strand_id
1 'polypeptide(L)'
;VRFHAPKDIRVEDVPAPSKKLGANDVLIKPLVTGICGTDLHEYIAGPIVTPQTPHVYTGATNPQILGHEFSAIVADAGSAVTNVKAGDRVSIQPLISPRDDYYGRRGLYHLSEKMGCVGLSWAWGGMSELAVVNDYNVAVLPKGVSDIQGAMIEPAAVAVYAADRGGVTSGSTVLVSGVGPIGALTLLAVKAAGAAQIFVSEPNAFRRKMASN
;
A
#
# COMPACT_ATOMS: atom_id res chain seq x y z
N VAL A 1 -3.21 10.62 -11.67
CA VAL A 1 -2.32 9.87 -12.59
C VAL A 1 -2.97 8.54 -12.91
N ARG A 2 -3.16 8.22 -14.20
CA ARG A 2 -3.84 6.99 -14.64
C ARG A 2 -2.97 6.16 -15.57
N PHE A 3 -2.97 4.86 -15.33
CA PHE A 3 -2.38 3.86 -16.22
C PHE A 3 -3.42 3.43 -17.27
N HIS A 4 -3.09 3.57 -18.54
CA HIS A 4 -3.91 3.17 -19.68
C HIS A 4 -3.42 1.88 -20.33
N ALA A 5 -2.10 1.80 -20.55
CA ALA A 5 -1.44 0.68 -21.21
C ALA A 5 0.08 0.72 -20.91
N PRO A 6 0.86 -0.29 -21.32
CA PRO A 6 2.32 -0.24 -21.21
C PRO A 6 2.87 1.05 -21.82
N LYS A 7 3.72 1.76 -21.08
CA LYS A 7 4.34 3.05 -21.44
C LYS A 7 3.34 4.20 -21.63
N ASP A 8 2.09 4.02 -21.21
CA ASP A 8 1.05 5.04 -21.31
C ASP A 8 0.46 5.33 -19.92
N ILE A 9 1.11 6.21 -19.19
CA ILE A 9 0.63 6.81 -17.94
C ILE A 9 0.35 8.29 -18.21
N ARG A 10 -0.82 8.77 -17.79
CA ARG A 10 -1.28 10.13 -18.07
C ARG A 10 -1.66 10.86 -16.79
N VAL A 11 -1.36 12.16 -16.77
CA VAL A 11 -1.97 13.09 -15.82
C VAL A 11 -3.20 13.67 -16.50
N GLU A 12 -4.37 13.39 -15.94
CA GLU A 12 -5.65 13.80 -16.56
C GLU A 12 -6.70 14.08 -15.49
N ASP A 13 -7.66 14.90 -15.86
CA ASP A 13 -8.81 15.18 -15.02
C ASP A 13 -9.80 14.02 -15.07
N VAL A 14 -10.28 13.63 -13.89
CA VAL A 14 -11.34 12.63 -13.72
C VAL A 14 -12.45 13.21 -12.84
N PRO A 15 -13.69 12.74 -12.97
CA PRO A 15 -14.76 13.17 -12.08
C PRO A 15 -14.36 12.94 -10.62
N ALA A 16 -14.55 13.96 -9.79
CA ALA A 16 -14.32 13.83 -8.36
C ALA A 16 -15.22 12.76 -7.74
N PRO A 17 -14.80 12.14 -6.62
CA PRO A 17 -15.66 11.23 -5.88
C PRO A 17 -16.98 11.88 -5.51
N SER A 18 -18.06 11.06 -5.46
CA SER A 18 -19.37 11.54 -5.03
C SER A 18 -19.30 12.19 -3.64
N LYS A 19 -19.99 13.32 -3.47
CA LYS A 19 -20.17 13.95 -2.15
C LYS A 19 -21.07 13.11 -1.22
N LYS A 20 -21.87 12.21 -1.77
CA LYS A 20 -22.69 11.26 -0.99
C LYS A 20 -21.88 10.00 -0.79
N LEU A 21 -21.23 9.91 0.37
CA LEU A 21 -20.46 8.75 0.79
C LEU A 21 -21.38 7.59 1.18
N GLY A 22 -20.94 6.37 0.91
CA GLY A 22 -21.51 5.19 1.54
C GLY A 22 -21.25 5.18 3.05
N ALA A 23 -22.00 4.36 3.78
CA ALA A 23 -21.95 4.37 5.25
C ALA A 23 -20.55 4.11 5.83
N ASN A 24 -19.75 3.26 5.16
CA ASN A 24 -18.39 2.90 5.59
C ASN A 24 -17.29 3.55 4.75
N ASP A 25 -17.62 4.49 3.88
CA ASP A 25 -16.65 5.17 3.03
C ASP A 25 -15.90 6.26 3.79
N VAL A 26 -14.64 6.41 3.45
CA VAL A 26 -13.77 7.50 3.93
C VAL A 26 -13.26 8.27 2.71
N LEU A 27 -13.60 9.55 2.61
CA LEU A 27 -13.04 10.47 1.62
C LEU A 27 -11.71 11.00 2.15
N ILE A 28 -10.66 10.83 1.37
CA ILE A 28 -9.30 11.21 1.74
C ILE A 28 -8.65 12.09 0.69
N LYS A 29 -7.71 12.91 1.14
CA LYS A 29 -6.76 13.68 0.31
C LYS A 29 -5.39 13.06 0.47
N PRO A 30 -4.84 12.36 -0.53
CA PRO A 30 -3.46 11.89 -0.52
C PRO A 30 -2.49 13.06 -0.29
N LEU A 31 -1.48 12.83 0.55
CA LEU A 31 -0.45 13.82 0.90
C LEU A 31 0.90 13.47 0.29
N VAL A 32 1.32 12.23 0.49
CA VAL A 32 2.56 11.67 -0.04
C VAL A 32 2.27 10.28 -0.56
N THR A 33 2.72 9.99 -1.77
CA THR A 33 2.55 8.67 -2.41
C THR A 33 3.91 8.14 -2.86
N GLY A 34 4.26 6.94 -2.43
CA GLY A 34 5.39 6.18 -2.93
C GLY A 34 5.12 5.62 -4.34
N ILE A 35 6.18 5.33 -5.06
CA ILE A 35 6.14 4.59 -6.34
C ILE A 35 6.67 3.20 -6.05
N CYS A 36 5.79 2.20 -6.13
CA CYS A 36 6.14 0.81 -5.95
C CYS A 36 6.78 0.22 -7.23
N GLY A 37 7.54 -0.85 -7.06
CA GLY A 37 7.98 -1.68 -8.18
C GLY A 37 6.82 -2.21 -9.01
N THR A 38 5.65 -2.42 -8.40
CA THR A 38 4.42 -2.84 -9.09
C THR A 38 3.95 -1.77 -10.08
N ASP A 39 3.91 -0.48 -9.69
CA ASP A 39 3.56 0.62 -10.60
C ASP A 39 4.51 0.68 -11.79
N LEU A 40 5.81 0.45 -11.54
CA LEU A 40 6.82 0.41 -12.59
C LEU A 40 6.65 -0.79 -13.53
N HIS A 41 6.30 -1.95 -12.99
CA HIS A 41 6.02 -3.15 -13.79
C HIS A 41 4.77 -2.97 -14.66
N GLU A 42 3.69 -2.35 -14.12
CA GLU A 42 2.53 -1.95 -14.92
C GLU A 42 2.96 -1.04 -16.08
N TYR A 43 3.77 -0.01 -15.80
CA TYR A 43 4.25 0.91 -16.83
C TYR A 43 5.08 0.21 -17.92
N ILE A 44 5.96 -0.74 -17.55
CA ILE A 44 6.88 -1.37 -18.51
C ILE A 44 6.18 -2.44 -19.34
N ALA A 45 5.39 -3.30 -18.72
CA ALA A 45 4.89 -4.54 -19.29
C ALA A 45 3.43 -4.86 -18.95
N GLY A 46 2.73 -3.95 -18.25
CA GLY A 46 1.33 -4.17 -17.85
C GLY A 46 0.36 -4.27 -19.02
N PRO A 47 -0.88 -4.59 -18.75
CA PRO A 47 -1.43 -4.81 -17.42
C PRO A 47 -1.01 -6.17 -16.83
N ILE A 48 -0.51 -6.16 -15.60
CA ILE A 48 -0.12 -7.36 -14.84
C ILE A 48 -1.11 -7.57 -13.68
N VAL A 49 -1.32 -6.52 -12.87
CA VAL A 49 -2.21 -6.52 -11.70
C VAL A 49 -3.45 -5.66 -11.96
N THR A 50 -3.32 -4.60 -12.76
CA THR A 50 -4.45 -3.74 -13.12
C THR A 50 -5.40 -4.49 -14.06
N PRO A 51 -6.72 -4.50 -13.78
CA PRO A 51 -7.65 -5.35 -14.49
C PRO A 51 -8.03 -4.80 -15.88
N GLN A 52 -7.97 -5.66 -16.91
CA GLN A 52 -8.45 -5.34 -18.26
C GLN A 52 -9.98 -5.51 -18.42
N THR A 53 -10.55 -6.35 -17.59
CA THR A 53 -12.01 -6.57 -17.49
C THR A 53 -12.45 -6.21 -16.08
N PRO A 54 -13.73 -5.90 -15.84
CA PRO A 54 -14.19 -5.55 -14.50
C PRO A 54 -13.75 -6.57 -13.45
N HIS A 55 -13.01 -6.09 -12.45
CA HIS A 55 -12.51 -6.92 -11.34
C HIS A 55 -13.67 -7.59 -10.61
N VAL A 56 -13.55 -8.87 -10.34
CA VAL A 56 -14.63 -9.75 -9.84
C VAL A 56 -15.33 -9.23 -8.56
N TYR A 57 -14.63 -8.47 -7.74
CA TYR A 57 -15.17 -7.94 -6.48
C TYR A 57 -15.36 -6.42 -6.51
N THR A 58 -14.38 -5.69 -7.01
CA THR A 58 -14.38 -4.22 -6.95
C THR A 58 -15.06 -3.59 -8.16
N GLY A 59 -15.21 -4.30 -9.28
CA GLY A 59 -15.71 -3.80 -10.55
C GLY A 59 -14.74 -2.85 -11.27
N ALA A 60 -13.58 -2.53 -10.69
CA ALA A 60 -12.61 -1.65 -11.31
C ALA A 60 -12.02 -2.26 -12.59
N THR A 61 -11.67 -1.40 -13.53
CA THR A 61 -11.02 -1.77 -14.80
C THR A 61 -10.14 -0.62 -15.30
N ASN A 62 -9.19 -0.91 -16.18
CA ASN A 62 -8.37 0.13 -16.82
C ASN A 62 -9.25 1.13 -17.61
N PRO A 63 -8.87 2.43 -17.68
CA PRO A 63 -7.66 3.04 -17.10
C PRO A 63 -7.73 3.20 -15.58
N GLN A 64 -6.64 2.82 -14.86
CA GLN A 64 -6.58 2.71 -13.40
C GLN A 64 -5.80 3.86 -12.79
N ILE A 65 -6.33 4.49 -11.72
CA ILE A 65 -5.57 5.44 -10.89
C ILE A 65 -4.57 4.65 -10.04
N LEU A 66 -3.27 4.95 -10.19
CA LEU A 66 -2.19 4.25 -9.49
C LEU A 66 -1.92 4.81 -8.08
N GLY A 67 -1.01 4.14 -7.38
CA GLY A 67 -0.51 4.51 -6.05
C GLY A 67 -1.22 3.78 -4.92
N HIS A 68 -0.48 2.91 -4.23
CA HIS A 68 -0.97 2.09 -3.12
C HIS A 68 -0.14 2.23 -1.85
N GLU A 69 0.97 2.96 -1.90
CA GLU A 69 1.86 3.27 -0.78
C GLU A 69 1.70 4.75 -0.42
N PHE A 70 0.71 5.13 0.40
CA PHE A 70 0.48 6.56 0.64
C PHE A 70 -0.09 6.91 1.99
N SER A 71 0.21 8.15 2.40
CA SER A 71 -0.44 8.83 3.51
C SER A 71 -1.48 9.81 2.99
N ALA A 72 -2.48 10.09 3.80
CA ALA A 72 -3.56 10.99 3.47
C ALA A 72 -4.08 11.75 4.70
N ILE A 73 -4.88 12.78 4.45
CA ILE A 73 -5.74 13.40 5.45
C ILE A 73 -7.19 13.05 5.16
N VAL A 74 -7.93 12.68 6.19
CA VAL A 74 -9.38 12.42 6.08
C VAL A 74 -10.09 13.74 5.81
N ALA A 75 -10.82 13.81 4.70
CA ALA A 75 -11.63 14.97 4.32
C ALA A 75 -13.07 14.85 4.83
N ASP A 76 -13.64 13.64 4.76
CA ASP A 76 -15.00 13.34 5.22
C ASP A 76 -15.14 11.83 5.47
N ALA A 77 -16.18 11.42 6.20
CA ALA A 77 -16.42 10.03 6.55
C ALA A 77 -17.92 9.70 6.55
N GLY A 78 -18.25 8.50 6.11
CA GLY A 78 -19.60 7.97 6.09
C GLY A 78 -20.17 7.76 7.50
N SER A 79 -21.48 7.63 7.57
CA SER A 79 -22.24 7.65 8.86
C SER A 79 -21.94 6.49 9.79
N ALA A 80 -21.38 5.37 9.31
CA ALA A 80 -21.02 4.21 10.13
C ALA A 80 -19.53 4.17 10.49
N VAL A 81 -18.72 5.09 9.97
CA VAL A 81 -17.28 5.18 10.26
C VAL A 81 -17.08 5.68 11.69
N THR A 82 -16.35 4.92 12.50
CA THR A 82 -16.09 5.24 13.91
C THR A 82 -14.61 5.33 14.28
N ASN A 83 -13.72 4.83 13.41
CA ASN A 83 -12.29 4.72 13.67
C ASN A 83 -11.49 5.96 13.24
N VAL A 84 -12.05 6.84 12.43
CA VAL A 84 -11.43 8.09 11.96
C VAL A 84 -12.46 9.22 11.85
N LYS A 85 -11.97 10.46 11.78
CA LYS A 85 -12.76 11.68 11.55
C LYS A 85 -12.04 12.66 10.64
N ALA A 86 -12.75 13.62 10.08
CA ALA A 86 -12.16 14.69 9.28
C ALA A 86 -11.00 15.37 10.02
N GLY A 87 -9.90 15.58 9.31
CA GLY A 87 -8.66 16.13 9.82
C GLY A 87 -7.66 15.10 10.34
N ASP A 88 -8.02 13.86 10.54
CA ASP A 88 -7.08 12.80 10.94
C ASP A 88 -6.09 12.52 9.80
N ARG A 89 -4.82 12.38 10.15
CA ARG A 89 -3.77 11.90 9.23
C ARG A 89 -3.71 10.39 9.28
N VAL A 90 -3.69 9.76 8.12
CA VAL A 90 -3.80 8.30 8.01
C VAL A 90 -2.75 7.73 7.05
N SER A 91 -2.35 6.49 7.28
CA SER A 91 -1.74 5.62 6.29
C SER A 91 -2.79 4.68 5.71
N ILE A 92 -2.60 4.24 4.48
CA ILE A 92 -3.56 3.38 3.79
C ILE A 92 -3.05 1.94 3.74
N GLN A 93 -3.90 1.05 4.23
CA GLN A 93 -3.77 -0.39 4.01
C GLN A 93 -4.55 -0.69 2.71
N PRO A 94 -3.88 -1.05 1.60
CA PRO A 94 -4.52 -1.01 0.29
C PRO A 94 -5.40 -2.23 -0.02
N LEU A 95 -5.34 -3.31 0.75
CA LEU A 95 -6.06 -4.54 0.43
C LEU A 95 -7.58 -4.38 0.57
N ILE A 96 -8.29 -4.81 -0.45
CA ILE A 96 -9.75 -4.87 -0.51
C ILE A 96 -10.15 -6.31 -0.77
N SER A 97 -10.97 -6.89 0.11
CA SER A 97 -11.44 -8.25 -0.07
C SER A 97 -12.77 -8.49 0.64
N PRO A 98 -13.56 -9.48 0.20
CA PRO A 98 -14.73 -9.91 0.94
C PRO A 98 -14.39 -10.30 2.38
N ARG A 99 -15.24 -9.92 3.31
CA ARG A 99 -15.10 -10.29 4.73
C ARG A 99 -15.79 -11.61 5.06
N ASP A 100 -16.66 -12.08 4.19
CA ASP A 100 -17.53 -13.24 4.35
C ASP A 100 -17.11 -14.48 3.54
N ASP A 101 -16.05 -14.38 2.73
CA ASP A 101 -15.49 -15.53 2.04
C ASP A 101 -14.67 -16.45 3.00
N TYR A 102 -14.13 -17.53 2.47
CA TYR A 102 -13.35 -18.52 3.26
C TYR A 102 -12.17 -17.86 4.00
N TYR A 103 -11.43 -16.98 3.33
CA TYR A 103 -10.27 -16.32 3.89
C TYR A 103 -10.64 -15.10 4.74
N GLY A 104 -11.64 -14.33 4.31
CA GLY A 104 -12.11 -13.15 5.03
C GLY A 104 -12.60 -13.49 6.45
N ARG A 105 -13.37 -14.57 6.61
CA ARG A 105 -13.81 -15.04 7.93
C ARG A 105 -12.68 -15.53 8.85
N ARG A 106 -11.47 -15.70 8.33
CA ARG A 106 -10.27 -16.10 9.07
C ARG A 106 -9.27 -14.98 9.26
N GLY A 107 -9.57 -13.76 8.82
CA GLY A 107 -8.65 -12.63 8.86
C GLY A 107 -7.49 -12.73 7.86
N LEU A 108 -7.54 -13.68 6.92
CA LEU A 108 -6.50 -13.93 5.93
C LEU A 108 -6.84 -13.24 4.60
N TYR A 109 -7.15 -11.96 4.66
CA TYR A 109 -7.66 -11.16 3.54
C TYR A 109 -6.78 -11.20 2.29
N HIS A 110 -5.46 -11.25 2.50
CA HIS A 110 -4.44 -11.31 1.44
C HIS A 110 -4.42 -12.64 0.66
N LEU A 111 -5.16 -13.64 1.10
CA LEU A 111 -5.29 -14.93 0.41
C LEU A 111 -6.61 -15.08 -0.35
N SER A 112 -7.51 -14.08 -0.28
CA SER A 112 -8.76 -14.13 -1.02
C SER A 112 -8.51 -14.09 -2.52
N GLU A 113 -9.13 -15.01 -3.27
CA GLU A 113 -9.10 -15.02 -4.74
C GLU A 113 -9.79 -13.79 -5.36
N LYS A 114 -10.58 -13.07 -4.55
CA LYS A 114 -11.29 -11.85 -4.93
C LYS A 114 -10.61 -10.60 -4.39
N MET A 115 -9.35 -10.71 -3.94
CA MET A 115 -8.60 -9.59 -3.41
C MET A 115 -8.38 -8.52 -4.49
N GLY A 116 -8.75 -7.30 -4.18
CA GLY A 116 -8.39 -6.08 -4.91
C GLY A 116 -7.41 -5.24 -4.11
N CYS A 117 -6.96 -4.14 -4.73
CA CYS A 117 -5.98 -3.25 -4.12
C CYS A 117 -6.26 -1.80 -4.52
N VAL A 118 -6.33 -0.91 -3.55
CA VAL A 118 -6.37 0.54 -3.78
C VAL A 118 -5.17 0.93 -4.64
N GLY A 119 -5.40 1.69 -5.71
CA GLY A 119 -4.35 2.12 -6.63
C GLY A 119 -3.92 1.08 -7.68
N LEU A 120 -4.54 -0.11 -7.72
CA LEU A 120 -4.26 -1.14 -8.73
C LEU A 120 -5.55 -1.74 -9.30
N SER A 121 -6.54 -2.06 -8.47
CA SER A 121 -7.81 -2.66 -8.86
C SER A 121 -8.98 -2.14 -8.03
N TRP A 122 -8.96 -0.85 -7.75
CA TRP A 122 -9.99 -0.06 -7.08
C TRP A 122 -10.23 1.22 -7.86
N ALA A 123 -11.39 1.82 -7.75
CA ALA A 123 -11.70 3.06 -8.48
C ALA A 123 -10.72 4.21 -8.20
N TRP A 124 -10.02 4.18 -7.06
CA TRP A 124 -9.16 5.25 -6.57
C TRP A 124 -7.77 4.74 -6.20
N GLY A 125 -6.80 5.67 -6.17
CA GLY A 125 -5.42 5.41 -5.76
C GLY A 125 -4.76 6.67 -5.21
N GLY A 126 -3.58 6.50 -4.61
CA GLY A 126 -2.83 7.58 -3.98
C GLY A 126 -2.29 8.65 -4.93
N MET A 127 -2.20 8.35 -6.23
CA MET A 127 -1.75 9.31 -7.25
C MET A 127 -2.93 10.16 -7.78
N SER A 128 -3.81 10.61 -6.89
CA SER A 128 -4.95 11.50 -7.17
C SER A 128 -5.07 12.59 -6.10
N GLU A 129 -5.85 13.61 -6.36
CA GLU A 129 -6.12 14.70 -5.39
C GLU A 129 -7.15 14.28 -4.32
N LEU A 130 -8.06 13.39 -4.70
CA LEU A 130 -9.10 12.82 -3.83
C LEU A 130 -9.25 11.34 -4.11
N ALA A 131 -9.50 10.57 -3.07
CA ALA A 131 -9.83 9.15 -3.17
C ALA A 131 -10.90 8.77 -2.16
N VAL A 132 -11.66 7.71 -2.45
CA VAL A 132 -12.55 7.07 -1.49
C VAL A 132 -12.04 5.67 -1.21
N VAL A 133 -11.93 5.34 0.07
CA VAL A 133 -11.53 4.03 0.56
C VAL A 133 -12.53 3.55 1.61
N ASN A 134 -12.46 2.28 2.02
CA ASN A 134 -13.29 1.80 3.12
C ASN A 134 -12.66 2.19 4.48
N ASP A 135 -13.46 2.22 5.52
CA ASP A 135 -13.03 2.51 6.89
C ASP A 135 -11.90 1.60 7.40
N TYR A 136 -11.88 0.33 6.99
CA TYR A 136 -10.82 -0.61 7.35
C TYR A 136 -9.50 -0.41 6.57
N ASN A 137 -9.50 0.41 5.53
CA ASN A 137 -8.29 0.76 4.78
C ASN A 137 -7.48 1.87 5.43
N VAL A 138 -7.97 2.53 6.46
CA VAL A 138 -7.31 3.70 7.08
C VAL A 138 -6.79 3.38 8.47
N ALA A 139 -5.54 3.78 8.72
CA ALA A 139 -4.90 3.69 10.03
C ALA A 139 -4.40 5.08 10.45
N VAL A 140 -4.85 5.57 11.60
CA VAL A 140 -4.48 6.90 12.11
C VAL A 140 -2.98 6.95 12.40
N LEU A 141 -2.31 7.97 11.89
CA LEU A 141 -0.89 8.21 12.14
C LEU A 141 -0.67 8.79 13.54
N PRO A 142 0.25 8.23 14.35
CA PRO A 142 0.68 8.85 15.59
C PRO A 142 1.26 10.26 15.35
N LYS A 143 1.15 11.15 16.34
CA LYS A 143 1.60 12.56 16.23
C LYS A 143 3.06 12.72 15.82
N GLY A 144 3.94 11.77 16.17
CA GLY A 144 5.37 11.82 15.84
C GLY A 144 5.74 11.29 14.46
N VAL A 145 4.78 10.72 13.71
CA VAL A 145 5.01 10.13 12.39
C VAL A 145 4.75 11.20 11.32
N SER A 146 5.72 11.45 10.44
CA SER A 146 5.59 12.37 9.30
C SER A 146 4.73 11.76 8.19
N ASP A 147 4.28 12.58 7.23
CA ASP A 147 3.51 12.10 6.08
C ASP A 147 4.34 11.18 5.19
N ILE A 148 5.64 11.45 5.03
CA ILE A 148 6.58 10.58 4.31
C ILE A 148 6.67 9.21 5.00
N GLN A 149 6.86 9.19 6.33
CA GLN A 149 6.86 7.94 7.08
C GLN A 149 5.51 7.22 7.01
N GLY A 150 4.41 7.98 7.00
CA GLY A 150 3.06 7.45 6.81
C GLY A 150 2.87 6.73 5.48
N ALA A 151 3.44 7.27 4.39
CA ALA A 151 3.43 6.61 3.08
C ALA A 151 4.28 5.33 3.06
N MET A 152 5.35 5.28 3.87
CA MET A 152 6.24 4.11 3.97
C MET A 152 5.68 2.98 4.84
N ILE A 153 4.57 3.17 5.54
CA ILE A 153 3.99 2.14 6.43
C ILE A 153 3.55 0.90 5.64
N GLU A 154 2.99 1.10 4.45
CA GLU A 154 2.57 -0.02 3.60
C GLU A 154 3.76 -0.93 3.24
N PRO A 155 4.83 -0.46 2.58
CA PRO A 155 5.97 -1.32 2.27
C PRO A 155 6.73 -1.78 3.53
N ALA A 156 6.68 -1.03 4.63
CA ALA A 156 7.23 -1.48 5.91
C ALA A 156 6.46 -2.67 6.50
N ALA A 157 5.13 -2.70 6.33
CA ALA A 157 4.31 -3.85 6.73
C ALA A 157 4.67 -5.12 5.94
N VAL A 158 5.02 -4.99 4.66
CA VAL A 158 5.55 -6.10 3.84
C VAL A 158 6.86 -6.62 4.44
N ALA A 159 7.76 -5.72 4.82
CA ALA A 159 9.06 -6.07 5.42
C ALA A 159 8.91 -6.75 6.80
N VAL A 160 8.02 -6.26 7.64
CA VAL A 160 7.70 -6.87 8.94
C VAL A 160 7.11 -8.26 8.74
N TYR A 161 6.16 -8.41 7.82
CA TYR A 161 5.57 -9.71 7.50
C TYR A 161 6.62 -10.69 6.95
N ALA A 162 7.57 -10.23 6.14
CA ALA A 162 8.67 -11.05 5.65
C ALA A 162 9.56 -11.55 6.80
N ALA A 163 9.88 -10.69 7.78
CA ALA A 163 10.63 -11.07 8.97
C ALA A 163 9.89 -12.13 9.82
N ASP A 164 8.58 -11.94 10.03
CA ASP A 164 7.73 -12.89 10.74
C ASP A 164 7.67 -14.25 10.01
N ARG A 165 7.45 -14.24 8.70
CA ARG A 165 7.42 -15.46 7.88
C ARG A 165 8.78 -16.16 7.80
N GLY A 166 9.87 -15.39 7.90
CA GLY A 166 11.23 -15.91 8.03
C GLY A 166 11.56 -16.48 9.40
N GLY A 167 10.64 -16.38 10.37
CA GLY A 167 10.85 -16.85 11.75
C GLY A 167 11.94 -16.07 12.48
N VAL A 168 12.16 -14.81 12.15
CA VAL A 168 13.20 -13.98 12.78
C VAL A 168 12.80 -13.64 14.21
N THR A 169 13.67 -13.96 15.13
CA THR A 169 13.51 -13.69 16.57
C THR A 169 14.80 -13.13 17.18
N SER A 170 14.77 -12.78 18.45
CA SER A 170 15.97 -12.36 19.19
C SER A 170 17.08 -13.41 19.06
N GLY A 171 18.28 -12.95 18.73
CA GLY A 171 19.45 -13.81 18.52
C GLY A 171 19.60 -14.42 17.14
N SER A 172 18.64 -14.26 16.24
CA SER A 172 18.71 -14.79 14.87
C SER A 172 19.90 -14.26 14.08
N THR A 173 20.45 -15.10 13.20
CA THR A 173 21.38 -14.70 12.13
C THR A 173 20.60 -14.65 10.83
N VAL A 174 20.60 -13.51 10.16
CA VAL A 174 19.76 -13.23 8.99
C VAL A 174 20.61 -12.82 7.80
N LEU A 175 20.30 -13.33 6.61
CA LEU A 175 20.81 -12.83 5.33
C LEU A 175 19.67 -12.12 4.58
N VAL A 176 19.87 -10.84 4.26
CA VAL A 176 18.98 -10.07 3.35
C VAL A 176 19.61 -10.03 1.97
N SER A 177 18.96 -10.67 1.01
CA SER A 177 19.42 -10.69 -0.38
C SER A 177 18.72 -9.58 -1.18
N GLY A 178 19.50 -8.58 -1.58
CA GLY A 178 19.03 -7.35 -2.22
C GLY A 178 18.62 -6.28 -1.22
N VAL A 179 19.10 -5.04 -1.42
CA VAL A 179 18.77 -3.86 -0.60
C VAL A 179 18.18 -2.75 -1.47
N GLY A 180 17.14 -3.13 -2.23
CA GLY A 180 16.18 -2.19 -2.78
C GLY A 180 15.26 -1.65 -1.66
N PRO A 181 14.18 -0.91 -1.98
CA PRO A 181 13.30 -0.34 -0.97
C PRO A 181 12.80 -1.37 0.05
N ILE A 182 12.29 -2.51 -0.39
CA ILE A 182 11.81 -3.59 0.49
C ILE A 182 12.95 -4.20 1.31
N GLY A 183 14.12 -4.48 0.70
CA GLY A 183 15.26 -5.02 1.44
C GLY A 183 15.78 -4.05 2.50
N ALA A 184 15.82 -2.76 2.24
CA ALA A 184 16.19 -1.73 3.21
C ALA A 184 15.22 -1.70 4.40
N LEU A 185 13.90 -1.75 4.14
CA LEU A 185 12.90 -1.85 5.19
C LEU A 185 12.98 -3.19 5.95
N THR A 186 13.31 -4.29 5.24
CA THR A 186 13.51 -5.60 5.87
C THR A 186 14.71 -5.58 6.83
N LEU A 187 15.81 -4.87 6.50
CA LEU A 187 16.92 -4.68 7.44
C LEU A 187 16.47 -4.05 8.76
N LEU A 188 15.63 -3.02 8.67
CA LEU A 188 15.07 -2.37 9.86
C LEU A 188 14.13 -3.30 10.63
N ALA A 189 13.28 -4.05 9.91
CA ALA A 189 12.34 -4.99 10.53
C ALA A 189 13.07 -6.12 11.27
N VAL A 190 14.06 -6.78 10.66
CA VAL A 190 14.81 -7.88 11.29
C VAL A 190 15.68 -7.37 12.47
N LYS A 191 16.20 -6.14 12.35
CA LYS A 191 16.91 -5.49 13.48
C LYS A 191 15.96 -5.24 14.64
N ALA A 192 14.75 -4.73 14.37
CA ALA A 192 13.73 -4.50 15.39
C ALA A 192 13.22 -5.80 16.02
N ALA A 193 13.18 -6.91 15.27
CA ALA A 193 12.85 -8.25 15.76
C ALA A 193 13.96 -8.86 16.63
N GLY A 194 15.13 -8.21 16.76
CA GLY A 194 16.23 -8.63 17.64
C GLY A 194 17.23 -9.57 16.99
N ALA A 195 17.37 -9.57 15.67
CA ALA A 195 18.43 -10.32 15.00
C ALA A 195 19.82 -9.91 15.54
N ALA A 196 20.65 -10.90 15.94
CA ALA A 196 21.98 -10.65 16.47
C ALA A 196 23.03 -10.37 15.39
N GLN A 197 22.85 -10.96 14.21
CA GLN A 197 23.71 -10.75 13.06
C GLN A 197 22.88 -10.58 11.80
N ILE A 198 23.22 -9.57 11.00
CA ILE A 198 22.53 -9.31 9.73
C ILE A 198 23.58 -9.19 8.64
N PHE A 199 23.51 -10.09 7.67
CA PHE A 199 24.32 -10.06 6.47
C PHE A 199 23.52 -9.49 5.30
N VAL A 200 24.20 -8.79 4.39
CA VAL A 200 23.57 -8.21 3.20
C VAL A 200 24.31 -8.68 1.95
N SER A 201 23.57 -9.13 0.97
CA SER A 201 24.07 -9.39 -0.38
C SER A 201 23.42 -8.40 -1.36
N GLU A 202 24.20 -7.47 -1.93
CA GLU A 202 23.72 -6.44 -2.84
C GLU A 202 24.83 -6.09 -3.86
N PRO A 203 24.62 -6.23 -5.17
CA PRO A 203 25.62 -5.90 -6.17
C PRO A 203 25.87 -4.40 -6.32
N ASN A 204 24.88 -3.54 -6.04
CA ASN A 204 25.00 -2.10 -6.20
C ASN A 204 25.76 -1.47 -5.02
N ALA A 205 26.89 -0.83 -5.29
CA ALA A 205 27.75 -0.24 -4.27
C ALA A 205 27.07 0.87 -3.46
N PHE A 206 26.23 1.70 -4.08
CA PHE A 206 25.49 2.75 -3.39
C PHE A 206 24.50 2.18 -2.38
N ARG A 207 23.73 1.16 -2.79
CA ARG A 207 22.77 0.49 -1.89
C ARG A 207 23.47 -0.24 -0.76
N ARG A 208 24.63 -0.91 -1.01
CA ARG A 208 25.43 -1.50 0.08
C ARG A 208 25.87 -0.46 1.10
N LYS A 209 26.33 0.71 0.64
CA LYS A 209 26.72 1.80 1.53
C LYS A 209 25.55 2.31 2.37
N MET A 210 24.35 2.41 1.79
CA MET A 210 23.14 2.77 2.56
C MET A 210 22.84 1.75 3.67
N ALA A 211 22.99 0.48 3.40
CA ALA A 211 22.72 -0.60 4.36
C ALA A 211 23.74 -0.68 5.49
N SER A 212 24.92 -0.08 5.37
CA SER A 212 25.99 -0.10 6.39
C SER A 212 25.86 1.05 7.40
N ASN A 213 25.01 2.03 7.16
CA ASN A 213 24.78 3.19 8.02
C ASN A 213 23.62 2.94 8.98
#